data_0b32077c0503d7e0782f7bfeecb66f73
#
_entry.id   0b32077c0503d7e0782f7bfeecb66f73
#
_cell.length_a   1.000
_cell.length_b   1.000
_cell.length_c   1.000
_cell.angle_alpha   90.00
_cell.angle_beta   90.00
_cell.angle_gamma   90.00
#
_symmetry.space_group_name_H-M   'P 1'
#
loop_
_entity.id
_entity.type
_entity.pdbx_description
1 polymer ?
#
loop_
_entity_poly.entity_id
_entity_poly.type
_entity_poly.pdbx_seq_one_letter_code
_entity_poly.pdbx_strand_id
1 'polypeptide(L)'
;METLKVLAVADPAVSVYVDKRYHILEDFQEKDIKVRFDIIPWEDYFDTMMQVFRGNVAYDIVMVAGHLWLKDFVDKGYLAPISYDFEDILPIIAEEMSYEGKTYLSPSFCDGHMIVYRKSILQTVLGTLPEEVITVDELIEIVEKLHHAGYETPIAIKAHESEILLDALPYLRNGADKDVYVQGQGRSTCHIKEMDKGLNKYLKLKAFAPKDAHMYGNDEIKEALINEQVVMATTWSGQLGVITKGYDKREDLGYATFDTAWNVTWSFAITNMSKQKDKAEKLLAYLRSKQVDSIVGAYCGAPTRRSNYIEGMTQFPWYKVQLRMIEEYAKPLASDAKAGEKNNLLYETIYHIFTGKVSSSVGLNEVQEKVNSI
;
A
#
# COMPACT_ATOMS: atom_id res chain seq x y z
N MET A 1 15.82 20.36 26.46
CA MET A 1 14.81 20.00 25.45
C MET A 1 15.17 18.60 24.94
N GLU A 2 14.32 17.64 25.19
CA GLU A 2 14.56 16.26 24.78
C GLU A 2 14.10 16.08 23.33
N THR A 3 14.80 15.23 22.58
CA THR A 3 14.48 14.97 21.16
C THR A 3 13.82 13.62 21.02
N LEU A 4 12.58 13.59 20.54
CA LEU A 4 11.94 12.38 20.04
C LEU A 4 12.51 12.03 18.67
N LYS A 5 12.96 10.80 18.51
CA LYS A 5 13.51 10.29 17.26
C LYS A 5 12.50 9.35 16.61
N VAL A 6 12.17 9.64 15.36
CA VAL A 6 11.27 8.86 14.53
C VAL A 6 12.06 8.25 13.38
N LEU A 7 12.04 6.92 13.26
CA LEU A 7 12.55 6.20 12.10
C LEU A 7 11.40 5.92 11.14
N ALA A 8 11.51 6.36 9.90
CA ALA A 8 10.45 6.19 8.91
C ALA A 8 11.02 5.75 7.56
N VAL A 9 10.19 5.07 6.77
CA VAL A 9 10.52 4.64 5.41
C VAL A 9 10.39 5.80 4.42
N ALA A 10 11.22 5.81 3.39
CA ALA A 10 11.12 6.80 2.31
C ALA A 10 9.84 6.54 1.48
N ASP A 11 8.89 7.45 1.63
CA ASP A 11 7.60 7.43 0.94
C ASP A 11 7.11 8.89 0.76
N PRO A 12 6.36 9.20 -0.30
CA PRO A 12 5.76 10.53 -0.47
C PRO A 12 4.96 11.00 0.76
N ALA A 13 4.16 10.11 1.36
CA ALA A 13 3.37 10.41 2.55
C ALA A 13 4.23 10.76 3.77
N VAL A 14 5.41 10.15 3.88
CA VAL A 14 6.34 10.42 4.98
C VAL A 14 7.10 11.72 4.76
N SER A 15 7.43 12.03 3.51
CA SER A 15 8.13 13.27 3.16
C SER A 15 7.36 14.52 3.56
N VAL A 16 6.03 14.47 3.58
CA VAL A 16 5.19 15.62 3.94
C VAL A 16 5.33 16.03 5.40
N TYR A 17 5.64 15.11 6.31
CA TYR A 17 5.83 15.44 7.75
C TYR A 17 7.02 16.39 7.98
N VAL A 18 8.05 16.29 7.15
CA VAL A 18 9.26 17.11 7.26
C VAL A 18 9.31 18.28 6.25
N ASP A 19 8.33 18.35 5.38
CA ASP A 19 8.23 19.43 4.40
C ASP A 19 7.77 20.73 5.06
N LYS A 20 8.68 21.71 5.09
CA LYS A 20 8.44 23.00 5.73
C LYS A 20 7.25 23.78 5.19
N ARG A 21 6.79 23.48 3.98
CA ARG A 21 5.60 24.13 3.38
C ARG A 21 4.32 23.84 4.15
N TYR A 22 4.27 22.72 4.87
CA TYR A 22 3.08 22.28 5.60
C TYR A 22 3.15 22.53 7.10
N HIS A 23 4.30 22.96 7.62
CA HIS A 23 4.53 23.32 9.03
C HIS A 23 4.12 22.27 10.04
N ILE A 24 3.99 20.96 9.65
CA ILE A 24 3.46 19.92 10.54
C ILE A 24 4.28 19.81 11.83
N LEU A 25 5.60 19.76 11.74
CA LEU A 25 6.44 19.63 12.94
C LEU A 25 6.62 20.95 13.70
N GLU A 26 6.52 22.09 13.03
CA GLU A 26 6.55 23.43 13.65
C GLU A 26 5.26 23.71 14.43
N ASP A 27 4.11 23.20 13.95
CA ASP A 27 2.81 23.38 14.57
C ASP A 27 2.57 22.42 15.77
N PHE A 28 3.43 21.44 15.96
CA PHE A 28 3.40 20.59 17.14
C PHE A 28 3.79 21.39 18.39
N GLN A 29 2.80 21.85 19.16
CA GLN A 29 2.94 22.89 20.20
C GLN A 29 3.44 22.37 21.57
N GLU A 30 4.10 21.23 21.65
CA GLU A 30 4.68 20.76 22.90
C GLU A 30 6.07 21.41 23.13
N LYS A 31 6.10 22.47 23.94
CA LYS A 31 7.26 23.37 24.13
C LYS A 31 8.58 22.70 24.54
N ASP A 32 8.50 21.51 25.13
CA ASP A 32 9.67 20.79 25.65
C ASP A 32 10.09 19.60 24.77
N ILE A 33 9.43 19.40 23.63
CA ILE A 33 9.67 18.29 22.73
C ILE A 33 10.24 18.83 21.40
N LYS A 34 11.40 18.32 21.02
CA LYS A 34 11.93 18.45 19.66
C LYS A 34 11.70 17.14 18.92
N VAL A 35 11.27 17.18 17.68
CA VAL A 35 11.06 16.00 16.86
C VAL A 35 12.12 15.92 15.76
N ARG A 36 12.67 14.73 15.55
CA ARG A 36 13.60 14.43 14.45
C ARG A 36 13.10 13.19 13.71
N PHE A 37 12.84 13.33 12.41
CA PHE A 37 12.61 12.23 11.50
C PHE A 37 13.91 11.84 10.81
N ASP A 38 14.24 10.56 10.83
CA ASP A 38 15.27 9.95 9.99
C ASP A 38 14.52 9.04 8.99
N ILE A 39 14.52 9.45 7.72
CA ILE A 39 13.81 8.78 6.62
C ILE A 39 14.85 8.02 5.81
N ILE A 40 14.64 6.71 5.66
CA ILE A 40 15.60 5.82 4.99
C ILE A 40 14.93 5.02 3.87
N PRO A 41 15.68 4.64 2.82
CA PRO A 41 15.18 3.80 1.73
C PRO A 41 14.60 2.47 2.22
N TRP A 42 13.64 1.93 1.47
CA TRP A 42 12.97 0.67 1.79
C TRP A 42 13.95 -0.49 1.95
N GLU A 43 14.96 -0.56 1.10
CA GLU A 43 15.97 -1.62 1.08
C GLU A 43 16.73 -1.75 2.40
N ASP A 44 16.96 -0.61 3.07
CA ASP A 44 17.72 -0.55 4.34
C ASP A 44 16.81 -0.50 5.58
N TYR A 45 15.48 -0.32 5.36
CA TYR A 45 14.55 0.03 6.43
C TYR A 45 14.40 -1.08 7.46
N PHE A 46 14.13 -2.32 7.01
CA PHE A 46 13.89 -3.44 7.92
C PHE A 46 15.13 -3.74 8.79
N ASP A 47 16.31 -3.76 8.19
CA ASP A 47 17.56 -4.02 8.93
C ASP A 47 17.86 -2.92 9.94
N THR A 48 17.63 -1.66 9.59
CA THR A 48 17.79 -0.52 10.51
C THR A 48 16.79 -0.62 11.66
N MET A 49 15.53 -0.92 11.40
CA MET A 49 14.51 -1.13 12.43
C MET A 49 14.89 -2.30 13.37
N MET A 50 15.45 -3.39 12.83
CA MET A 50 15.96 -4.49 13.66
C MET A 50 17.15 -4.09 14.53
N GLN A 51 18.01 -3.15 14.09
CA GLN A 51 19.07 -2.58 14.94
C GLN A 51 18.46 -1.77 16.10
N VAL A 52 17.33 -1.07 15.88
CA VAL A 52 16.61 -0.39 16.96
C VAL A 52 16.16 -1.39 18.01
N PHE A 53 15.50 -2.47 17.62
CA PHE A 53 14.98 -3.48 18.55
C PHE A 53 16.07 -4.28 19.27
N ARG A 54 17.27 -4.36 18.70
CA ARG A 54 18.47 -4.94 19.38
C ARG A 54 19.15 -3.95 20.34
N GLY A 55 18.71 -2.68 20.37
CA GLY A 55 19.29 -1.64 21.21
C GLY A 55 20.60 -1.04 20.70
N ASN A 56 20.97 -1.32 19.44
CA ASN A 56 22.20 -0.78 18.84
C ASN A 56 22.06 0.70 18.43
N VAL A 57 20.85 1.13 18.10
CA VAL A 57 20.50 2.52 17.80
C VAL A 57 19.19 2.87 18.52
N ALA A 58 19.04 4.12 18.92
CA ALA A 58 17.90 4.55 19.72
C ALA A 58 16.92 5.37 18.89
N TYR A 59 15.69 4.87 18.77
CA TYR A 59 14.53 5.57 18.26
C TYR A 59 13.36 5.35 19.20
N ASP A 60 12.53 6.39 19.38
CA ASP A 60 11.34 6.33 20.22
C ASP A 60 10.13 5.80 19.44
N ILE A 61 10.07 6.12 18.16
CA ILE A 61 8.99 5.77 17.24
C ILE A 61 9.61 5.15 15.99
N VAL A 62 8.98 4.09 15.48
CA VAL A 62 9.31 3.46 14.20
C VAL A 62 8.06 3.34 13.33
N MET A 63 8.21 3.38 12.02
CA MET A 63 7.12 3.13 11.09
C MET A 63 6.97 1.63 10.83
N VAL A 64 5.75 1.11 10.82
CA VAL A 64 5.46 -0.33 10.73
C VAL A 64 4.42 -0.59 9.64
N ALA A 65 4.72 -1.54 8.76
CA ALA A 65 3.74 -2.18 7.92
C ALA A 65 3.06 -3.30 8.72
N GLY A 66 1.88 -3.02 9.27
CA GLY A 66 1.21 -3.90 10.23
C GLY A 66 1.01 -5.31 9.73
N HIS A 67 0.57 -5.47 8.48
CA HIS A 67 0.34 -6.76 7.84
C HIS A 67 1.60 -7.63 7.71
N LEU A 68 2.80 -7.03 7.74
CA LEU A 68 4.07 -7.77 7.65
C LEU A 68 4.65 -8.11 9.03
N TRP A 69 4.52 -7.20 10.01
CA TRP A 69 5.38 -7.26 11.18
C TRP A 69 4.67 -7.12 12.53
N LEU A 70 3.41 -6.65 12.58
CA LEU A 70 2.76 -6.33 13.85
C LEU A 70 2.78 -7.52 14.83
N LYS A 71 2.31 -8.67 14.38
CA LYS A 71 2.25 -9.87 15.22
C LYS A 71 3.62 -10.23 15.79
N ASP A 72 4.61 -10.37 14.92
CA ASP A 72 5.96 -10.78 15.33
C ASP A 72 6.61 -9.76 16.28
N PHE A 73 6.38 -8.47 16.05
CA PHE A 73 6.97 -7.43 16.88
C PHE A 73 6.30 -7.31 18.25
N VAL A 74 5.00 -7.57 18.34
CA VAL A 74 4.30 -7.61 19.62
C VAL A 74 4.69 -8.87 20.39
N ASP A 75 4.71 -10.04 19.76
CA ASP A 75 5.11 -11.31 20.40
C ASP A 75 6.54 -11.26 20.94
N LYS A 76 7.44 -10.52 20.27
CA LYS A 76 8.82 -10.28 20.73
C LYS A 76 8.97 -9.15 21.73
N GLY A 77 7.89 -8.44 22.07
CA GLY A 77 7.92 -7.33 23.01
C GLY A 77 8.64 -6.08 22.51
N TYR A 78 8.72 -5.86 21.21
CA TYR A 78 9.38 -4.70 20.60
C TYR A 78 8.58 -3.43 20.69
N LEU A 79 7.25 -3.53 20.65
CA LEU A 79 6.33 -2.40 20.61
C LEU A 79 5.62 -2.18 21.95
N ALA A 80 5.42 -0.92 22.30
CA ALA A 80 4.60 -0.52 23.42
C ALA A 80 3.14 -0.36 22.98
N PRO A 81 2.14 -0.81 23.77
CA PRO A 81 0.76 -0.50 23.50
C PRO A 81 0.50 0.99 23.61
N ILE A 82 -0.40 1.49 22.79
CA ILE A 82 -0.86 2.89 22.80
C ILE A 82 -2.37 2.94 23.01
N SER A 83 -2.87 4.09 23.43
CA SER A 83 -4.29 4.31 23.61
C SER A 83 -4.76 5.48 22.78
N TYR A 84 -5.81 5.28 21.95
CA TYR A 84 -6.49 6.37 21.28
C TYR A 84 -7.89 5.97 20.84
N ASP A 85 -8.69 6.97 20.56
CA ASP A 85 -10.01 6.81 20.00
C ASP A 85 -9.91 6.59 18.48
N PHE A 86 -10.66 5.60 17.98
CA PHE A 86 -10.78 5.30 16.55
C PHE A 86 -11.91 6.08 15.87
N GLU A 87 -12.52 7.05 16.55
CA GLU A 87 -13.56 7.87 15.95
C GLU A 87 -13.08 8.46 14.62
N ASP A 88 -13.92 8.30 13.58
CA ASP A 88 -13.64 8.74 12.21
C ASP A 88 -12.51 8.00 11.46
N ILE A 89 -11.77 7.10 12.08
CA ILE A 89 -10.88 6.19 11.38
C ILE A 89 -11.70 5.11 10.67
N LEU A 90 -11.36 4.80 9.42
CA LEU A 90 -12.04 3.74 8.68
C LEU A 90 -11.93 2.39 9.40
N PRO A 91 -13.02 1.59 9.52
CA PRO A 91 -13.04 0.38 10.34
C PRO A 91 -11.95 -0.63 9.99
N ILE A 92 -11.69 -0.87 8.70
CA ILE A 92 -10.63 -1.78 8.26
C ILE A 92 -9.25 -1.31 8.73
N ILE A 93 -9.00 0.00 8.73
CA ILE A 93 -7.75 0.60 9.23
C ILE A 93 -7.65 0.43 10.75
N ALA A 94 -8.75 0.66 11.47
CA ALA A 94 -8.80 0.50 12.92
C ALA A 94 -8.46 -0.95 13.34
N GLU A 95 -8.93 -1.95 12.59
CA GLU A 95 -8.60 -3.37 12.82
C GLU A 95 -7.11 -3.66 12.63
N GLU A 96 -6.48 -3.08 11.60
CA GLU A 96 -5.05 -3.25 11.32
C GLU A 96 -4.13 -2.68 12.43
N MET A 97 -4.64 -1.79 13.28
CA MET A 97 -3.86 -1.14 14.35
C MET A 97 -3.70 -1.99 15.61
N SER A 98 -4.43 -3.09 15.72
CA SER A 98 -4.56 -3.84 16.98
C SER A 98 -4.14 -5.31 16.85
N TYR A 99 -3.59 -5.85 17.92
CA TYR A 99 -3.28 -7.26 18.08
C TYR A 99 -3.61 -7.72 19.50
N GLU A 100 -4.28 -8.89 19.65
CA GLU A 100 -4.71 -9.46 20.94
C GLU A 100 -5.48 -8.47 21.84
N GLY A 101 -6.35 -7.67 21.23
CA GLY A 101 -7.21 -6.72 21.94
C GLY A 101 -6.50 -5.47 22.48
N LYS A 102 -5.25 -5.23 22.07
CA LYS A 102 -4.50 -4.01 22.38
C LYS A 102 -4.09 -3.29 21.11
N THR A 103 -4.10 -1.98 21.15
CA THR A 103 -3.62 -1.13 20.05
C THR A 103 -2.13 -0.87 20.18
N TYR A 104 -1.39 -1.04 19.10
CA TYR A 104 0.05 -0.81 19.03
C TYR A 104 0.44 0.17 17.93
N LEU A 105 -0.41 0.35 16.92
CA LEU A 105 -0.12 1.17 15.76
C LEU A 105 -1.00 2.41 15.72
N SER A 106 -0.42 3.52 15.26
CA SER A 106 -1.10 4.78 14.96
C SER A 106 -1.06 5.00 13.46
N PRO A 107 -2.21 5.07 12.76
CA PRO A 107 -2.23 5.15 11.31
C PRO A 107 -1.58 6.43 10.79
N SER A 108 -0.87 6.33 9.67
CA SER A 108 -0.25 7.44 8.96
C SER A 108 -0.93 7.68 7.61
N PHE A 109 -0.95 6.69 6.76
CA PHE A 109 -1.69 6.69 5.50
C PHE A 109 -2.05 5.26 5.12
N CYS A 110 -3.10 5.08 4.33
CA CYS A 110 -3.45 3.77 3.81
C CYS A 110 -3.02 3.63 2.34
N ASP A 111 -2.80 2.39 1.93
CA ASP A 111 -2.56 2.01 0.55
C ASP A 111 -3.57 0.96 0.11
N GLY A 112 -3.98 1.06 -1.16
CA GLY A 112 -4.85 0.11 -1.79
C GLY A 112 -4.62 0.07 -3.29
N HIS A 113 -5.06 -0.99 -3.94
CA HIS A 113 -4.85 -1.17 -5.37
C HIS A 113 -5.79 -0.28 -6.18
N MET A 114 -5.23 0.60 -7.00
CA MET A 114 -5.97 1.55 -7.83
C MET A 114 -5.57 1.44 -9.30
N ILE A 115 -6.48 1.86 -10.16
CA ILE A 115 -6.27 1.97 -11.60
C ILE A 115 -6.42 3.43 -11.97
N VAL A 116 -5.43 3.99 -12.67
CA VAL A 116 -5.44 5.36 -13.22
C VAL A 116 -5.46 5.26 -14.74
N TYR A 117 -6.27 6.07 -15.40
CA TYR A 117 -6.38 6.04 -16.86
C TYR A 117 -6.68 7.42 -17.46
N ARG A 118 -6.40 7.60 -18.77
CA ARG A 118 -6.75 8.80 -19.53
C ARG A 118 -8.17 8.69 -20.08
N LYS A 119 -9.07 9.50 -19.54
CA LYS A 119 -10.50 9.49 -19.87
C LYS A 119 -10.77 9.75 -21.36
N SER A 120 -10.08 10.73 -21.95
CA SER A 120 -10.26 11.10 -23.35
C SER A 120 -10.01 9.93 -24.30
N ILE A 121 -9.00 9.12 -24.02
CA ILE A 121 -8.64 7.95 -24.83
C ILE A 121 -9.67 6.83 -24.63
N LEU A 122 -10.00 6.50 -23.38
CA LEU A 122 -11.00 5.47 -23.11
C LEU A 122 -12.36 5.85 -23.73
N GLN A 123 -12.78 7.10 -23.59
CA GLN A 123 -14.03 7.58 -24.21
C GLN A 123 -14.00 7.44 -25.73
N THR A 124 -12.85 7.71 -26.37
CA THR A 124 -12.70 7.58 -27.83
C THR A 124 -12.75 6.12 -28.28
N VAL A 125 -12.06 5.21 -27.57
CA VAL A 125 -11.92 3.82 -27.99
C VAL A 125 -13.10 2.96 -27.58
N LEU A 126 -13.65 3.17 -26.38
CA LEU A 126 -14.73 2.35 -25.82
C LEU A 126 -16.11 2.96 -26.02
N GLY A 127 -16.22 4.26 -26.31
CA GLY A 127 -17.50 5.01 -26.36
C GLY A 127 -18.07 5.35 -24.98
N THR A 128 -17.51 4.81 -23.90
CA THR A 128 -17.92 5.06 -22.51
C THR A 128 -16.72 4.92 -21.59
N LEU A 129 -16.80 5.49 -20.39
CA LEU A 129 -15.81 5.27 -19.35
C LEU A 129 -16.14 4.01 -18.55
N PRO A 130 -15.15 3.32 -17.97
CA PRO A 130 -15.40 2.21 -17.07
C PRO A 130 -16.08 2.68 -15.78
N GLU A 131 -16.75 1.76 -15.11
CA GLU A 131 -17.26 1.99 -13.76
C GLU A 131 -16.13 2.22 -12.75
N GLU A 132 -16.46 2.79 -11.59
CA GLU A 132 -15.50 3.04 -10.52
C GLU A 132 -14.89 1.75 -9.92
N VAL A 133 -15.67 0.67 -9.96
CA VAL A 133 -15.24 -0.67 -9.55
C VAL A 133 -15.43 -1.61 -10.71
N ILE A 134 -14.37 -2.25 -11.13
CA ILE A 134 -14.35 -3.19 -12.26
C ILE A 134 -13.81 -4.54 -11.85
N THR A 135 -14.15 -5.55 -12.61
CA THR A 135 -13.54 -6.88 -12.49
C THR A 135 -12.19 -6.95 -13.21
N VAL A 136 -11.40 -7.92 -12.85
CA VAL A 136 -10.14 -8.25 -13.57
C VAL A 136 -10.40 -8.53 -15.05
N ASP A 137 -11.50 -9.23 -15.38
CA ASP A 137 -11.84 -9.57 -16.75
C ASP A 137 -12.20 -8.32 -17.57
N GLU A 138 -12.95 -7.37 -17.00
CA GLU A 138 -13.24 -6.09 -17.63
C GLU A 138 -11.98 -5.28 -17.90
N LEU A 139 -11.00 -5.25 -16.98
CA LEU A 139 -9.74 -4.58 -17.23
C LEU A 139 -9.01 -5.20 -18.43
N ILE A 140 -8.94 -6.54 -18.50
CA ILE A 140 -8.29 -7.24 -19.62
C ILE A 140 -8.98 -6.89 -20.93
N GLU A 141 -10.32 -6.89 -20.98
CA GLU A 141 -11.07 -6.49 -22.18
C GLU A 141 -10.80 -5.04 -22.61
N ILE A 142 -10.69 -4.10 -21.64
CA ILE A 142 -10.33 -2.72 -21.91
C ILE A 142 -8.95 -2.63 -22.54
N VAL A 143 -7.97 -3.31 -21.96
CA VAL A 143 -6.58 -3.33 -22.43
C VAL A 143 -6.49 -3.93 -23.84
N GLU A 144 -7.20 -5.03 -24.11
CA GLU A 144 -7.24 -5.66 -25.44
C GLU A 144 -7.87 -4.72 -26.48
N LYS A 145 -8.96 -4.01 -26.17
CA LYS A 145 -9.59 -3.01 -27.06
C LYS A 145 -8.64 -1.84 -27.35
N LEU A 146 -7.94 -1.34 -26.35
CA LEU A 146 -6.94 -0.29 -26.53
C LEU A 146 -5.78 -0.76 -27.44
N HIS A 147 -5.31 -1.98 -27.26
CA HIS A 147 -4.28 -2.55 -28.10
C HIS A 147 -4.74 -2.69 -29.57
N HIS A 148 -5.95 -3.19 -29.81
CA HIS A 148 -6.56 -3.25 -31.14
C HIS A 148 -6.78 -1.87 -31.78
N ALA A 149 -6.95 -0.84 -30.97
CA ALA A 149 -7.04 0.56 -31.42
C ALA A 149 -5.68 1.20 -31.75
N GLY A 150 -4.57 0.45 -31.63
CA GLY A 150 -3.24 0.89 -32.02
C GLY A 150 -2.33 1.37 -30.87
N TYR A 151 -2.75 1.23 -29.62
CA TYR A 151 -1.88 1.48 -28.47
C TYR A 151 -1.04 0.23 -28.19
N GLU A 152 0.24 0.25 -28.54
CA GLU A 152 1.12 -0.93 -28.40
C GLU A 152 1.28 -1.38 -26.94
N THR A 153 1.44 -0.42 -26.03
CA THR A 153 1.60 -0.65 -24.59
C THR A 153 0.53 0.14 -23.81
N PRO A 154 -0.74 -0.31 -23.86
CA PRO A 154 -1.84 0.45 -23.27
C PRO A 154 -1.80 0.53 -21.74
N ILE A 155 -1.16 -0.40 -21.06
CA ILE A 155 -1.13 -0.49 -19.60
C ILE A 155 0.29 -0.59 -19.04
N ALA A 156 0.58 0.14 -17.95
CA ALA A 156 1.71 -0.13 -17.08
C ALA A 156 1.25 -0.89 -15.82
N ILE A 157 2.02 -1.87 -15.39
CA ILE A 157 1.78 -2.70 -14.19
C ILE A 157 3.01 -2.67 -13.28
N LYS A 158 2.78 -2.74 -11.96
CA LYS A 158 3.86 -2.70 -10.96
C LYS A 158 4.49 -4.09 -10.79
N ALA A 159 5.30 -4.50 -11.76
CA ALA A 159 5.89 -5.82 -11.77
C ALA A 159 7.34 -5.88 -11.25
N HIS A 160 7.82 -4.81 -10.57
CA HIS A 160 9.09 -4.86 -9.83
C HIS A 160 9.04 -5.92 -8.72
N GLU A 161 10.17 -6.55 -8.42
CA GLU A 161 10.24 -7.66 -7.45
C GLU A 161 9.69 -7.32 -6.07
N SER A 162 9.76 -6.07 -5.63
CA SER A 162 9.20 -5.60 -4.34
C SER A 162 7.72 -5.23 -4.38
N GLU A 163 7.07 -5.21 -5.55
CA GLU A 163 5.71 -4.70 -5.75
C GLU A 163 4.75 -5.76 -6.31
N ILE A 164 5.30 -6.70 -7.10
CA ILE A 164 4.53 -7.59 -7.97
C ILE A 164 3.49 -8.46 -7.27
N LEU A 165 3.74 -8.90 -6.03
CA LEU A 165 2.77 -9.71 -5.29
C LEU A 165 1.47 -8.93 -5.06
N LEU A 166 1.60 -7.68 -4.61
CA LEU A 166 0.44 -6.84 -4.31
C LEU A 166 -0.26 -6.38 -5.60
N ASP A 167 0.49 -6.13 -6.67
CA ASP A 167 -0.12 -5.80 -7.97
C ASP A 167 -0.87 -6.99 -8.56
N ALA A 168 -0.36 -8.21 -8.41
CA ALA A 168 -1.03 -9.43 -8.85
C ALA A 168 -2.19 -9.88 -7.93
N LEU A 169 -2.24 -9.40 -6.69
CA LEU A 169 -3.17 -9.92 -5.66
C LEU A 169 -4.65 -9.84 -6.05
N PRO A 170 -5.18 -8.74 -6.66
CA PRO A 170 -6.55 -8.71 -7.14
C PRO A 170 -6.85 -9.81 -8.17
N TYR A 171 -5.89 -10.12 -9.01
CA TYR A 171 -6.00 -11.20 -10.02
C TYR A 171 -5.98 -12.58 -9.35
N LEU A 172 -5.09 -12.79 -8.39
CA LEU A 172 -5.02 -14.03 -7.62
C LEU A 172 -6.34 -14.32 -6.91
N ARG A 173 -6.99 -13.30 -6.36
CA ARG A 173 -8.30 -13.40 -5.70
C ARG A 173 -9.47 -13.60 -6.66
N ASN A 174 -9.32 -13.21 -7.93
CA ASN A 174 -10.40 -13.28 -8.91
C ASN A 174 -10.77 -14.72 -9.26
N GLY A 175 -11.97 -15.13 -8.91
CA GLY A 175 -12.46 -16.50 -9.12
C GLY A 175 -11.83 -17.56 -8.22
N ALA A 176 -11.14 -17.17 -7.16
CA ALA A 176 -10.65 -18.08 -6.15
C ALA A 176 -11.69 -18.26 -5.04
N ASP A 177 -11.87 -19.50 -4.58
CA ASP A 177 -12.78 -19.83 -3.47
C ASP A 177 -12.23 -19.39 -2.10
N LYS A 178 -10.92 -19.19 -2.01
CA LYS A 178 -10.18 -18.82 -0.80
C LYS A 178 -9.22 -17.68 -1.08
N ASP A 179 -8.86 -16.92 -0.04
CA ASP A 179 -7.76 -15.97 -0.12
C ASP A 179 -6.39 -16.67 -0.09
N VAL A 180 -5.31 -15.94 -0.43
CA VAL A 180 -3.92 -16.45 -0.39
C VAL A 180 -3.62 -17.11 0.95
N TYR A 181 -4.08 -16.50 2.03
CA TYR A 181 -4.00 -17.06 3.37
C TYR A 181 -5.39 -17.23 3.97
N VAL A 182 -5.68 -18.42 4.47
CA VAL A 182 -6.91 -18.72 5.21
C VAL A 182 -6.54 -18.98 6.67
N GLN A 183 -7.13 -18.20 7.56
CA GLN A 183 -6.95 -18.34 9.01
C GLN A 183 -7.56 -19.65 9.51
N GLY A 184 -6.76 -20.46 10.21
CA GLY A 184 -7.18 -21.67 10.90
C GLY A 184 -7.01 -21.54 12.41
N GLN A 185 -7.16 -22.65 13.15
CA GLN A 185 -6.93 -22.67 14.60
C GLN A 185 -5.44 -22.41 14.92
N GLY A 186 -5.10 -21.13 15.16
CA GLY A 186 -3.77 -20.69 15.57
C GLY A 186 -2.72 -20.55 14.46
N ARG A 187 -3.05 -20.85 13.21
CA ARG A 187 -2.13 -20.73 12.06
C ARG A 187 -2.89 -20.47 10.78
N SER A 188 -2.36 -19.60 9.91
CA SER A 188 -2.87 -19.47 8.55
C SER A 188 -2.25 -20.52 7.62
N THR A 189 -3.03 -20.94 6.65
CA THR A 189 -2.60 -21.86 5.59
C THR A 189 -2.56 -21.10 4.27
N CYS A 190 -1.45 -21.21 3.55
CA CYS A 190 -1.31 -20.63 2.21
C CYS A 190 -1.98 -21.53 1.16
N HIS A 191 -2.79 -20.96 0.30
CA HIS A 191 -3.56 -21.61 -0.76
C HIS A 191 -3.20 -21.10 -2.16
N ILE A 192 -2.06 -20.48 -2.34
CA ILE A 192 -1.70 -19.77 -3.57
C ILE A 192 -1.68 -20.64 -4.84
N LYS A 193 -1.43 -21.92 -4.72
CA LYS A 193 -1.48 -22.85 -5.87
C LYS A 193 -2.88 -22.96 -6.50
N GLU A 194 -3.93 -22.70 -5.70
CA GLU A 194 -5.32 -22.71 -6.18
C GLU A 194 -5.64 -21.49 -7.04
N MET A 195 -4.73 -20.50 -7.08
CA MET A 195 -4.88 -19.21 -7.76
C MET A 195 -4.18 -19.12 -9.13
N ASP A 196 -3.73 -20.25 -9.67
CA ASP A 196 -3.02 -20.29 -10.96
C ASP A 196 -3.81 -19.63 -12.11
N LYS A 197 -5.13 -19.82 -12.14
CA LYS A 197 -5.99 -19.17 -13.15
C LYS A 197 -5.95 -17.63 -13.05
N GLY A 198 -5.99 -17.11 -11.84
CA GLY A 198 -5.88 -15.67 -11.59
C GLY A 198 -4.51 -15.14 -11.96
N LEU A 199 -3.45 -15.83 -11.55
CA LEU A 199 -2.09 -15.45 -11.93
C LEU A 199 -1.90 -15.44 -13.46
N ASN A 200 -2.45 -16.41 -14.17
CA ASN A 200 -2.39 -16.44 -15.64
C ASN A 200 -3.12 -15.23 -16.28
N LYS A 201 -4.18 -14.69 -15.67
CA LYS A 201 -4.79 -13.43 -16.10
C LYS A 201 -3.82 -12.25 -15.94
N TYR A 202 -3.12 -12.16 -14.81
CA TYR A 202 -2.08 -11.15 -14.61
C TYR A 202 -0.95 -11.26 -15.64
N LEU A 203 -0.47 -12.48 -15.89
CA LEU A 203 0.59 -12.73 -16.86
C LEU A 203 0.20 -12.36 -18.29
N LYS A 204 -1.10 -12.41 -18.65
CA LYS A 204 -1.60 -11.93 -19.96
C LYS A 204 -1.28 -10.44 -20.17
N LEU A 205 -1.35 -9.62 -19.12
CA LEU A 205 -1.09 -8.19 -19.23
C LEU A 205 0.34 -7.87 -19.65
N LYS A 206 1.29 -8.77 -19.43
CA LYS A 206 2.67 -8.62 -19.88
C LYS A 206 2.79 -8.38 -21.39
N ALA A 207 1.86 -8.95 -22.18
CA ALA A 207 1.85 -8.73 -23.63
C ALA A 207 1.44 -7.31 -24.04
N PHE A 208 0.82 -6.56 -23.15
CA PHE A 208 0.27 -5.23 -23.34
C PHE A 208 1.00 -4.14 -22.54
N ALA A 209 1.97 -4.54 -21.73
CA ALA A 209 2.79 -3.67 -20.89
C ALA A 209 4.15 -3.38 -21.55
N PRO A 210 4.87 -2.33 -21.11
CA PRO A 210 6.25 -2.10 -21.51
C PRO A 210 7.12 -3.35 -21.31
N LYS A 211 8.07 -3.60 -22.22
CA LYS A 211 8.92 -4.80 -22.20
C LYS A 211 9.73 -4.96 -20.92
N ASP A 212 10.04 -3.85 -20.30
CA ASP A 212 10.78 -3.71 -19.03
C ASP A 212 9.85 -3.56 -17.82
N ALA A 213 8.58 -3.90 -17.93
CA ALA A 213 7.61 -3.83 -16.83
C ALA A 213 8.08 -4.49 -15.52
N HIS A 214 8.95 -5.51 -15.63
CA HIS A 214 9.58 -6.13 -14.45
C HIS A 214 10.50 -5.20 -13.63
N MET A 215 10.81 -4.01 -14.16
CA MET A 215 11.54 -2.95 -13.47
C MET A 215 10.60 -1.88 -12.87
N TYR A 216 9.28 -1.95 -13.16
CA TYR A 216 8.35 -0.89 -12.82
C TYR A 216 7.90 -0.97 -11.36
N GLY A 217 8.33 0.03 -10.58
CA GLY A 217 7.83 0.37 -9.26
C GLY A 217 7.04 1.68 -9.30
N ASN A 218 7.03 2.40 -8.18
CA ASN A 218 6.25 3.65 -8.04
C ASN A 218 6.66 4.74 -9.03
N ASP A 219 7.97 4.94 -9.21
CA ASP A 219 8.49 6.04 -10.04
C ASP A 219 8.28 5.76 -11.52
N GLU A 220 8.55 4.55 -12.00
CA GLU A 220 8.35 4.17 -13.39
C GLU A 220 6.86 4.24 -13.79
N ILE A 221 5.95 3.80 -12.92
CA ILE A 221 4.50 3.93 -13.15
C ILE A 221 4.11 5.41 -13.27
N LYS A 222 4.55 6.25 -12.34
CA LYS A 222 4.29 7.69 -12.37
C LYS A 222 4.81 8.31 -13.67
N GLU A 223 6.05 8.03 -14.04
CA GLU A 223 6.67 8.57 -15.25
C GLU A 223 5.98 8.08 -16.52
N ALA A 224 5.62 6.80 -16.61
CA ALA A 224 4.91 6.25 -17.75
C ALA A 224 3.56 6.95 -17.99
N LEU A 225 2.82 7.27 -16.91
CA LEU A 225 1.56 8.01 -16.99
C LEU A 225 1.77 9.48 -17.35
N ILE A 226 2.68 10.18 -16.66
CA ILE A 226 2.93 11.62 -16.85
C ILE A 226 3.48 11.90 -18.25
N ASN A 227 4.34 11.04 -18.76
CA ASN A 227 4.92 11.16 -20.10
C ASN A 227 4.02 10.57 -21.22
N GLU A 228 2.79 10.18 -20.89
CA GLU A 228 1.80 9.62 -21.82
C GLU A 228 2.30 8.38 -22.60
N GLN A 229 3.22 7.62 -22.03
CA GLN A 229 3.76 6.38 -22.61
C GLN A 229 2.73 5.24 -22.58
N VAL A 230 1.79 5.30 -21.63
CA VAL A 230 0.71 4.34 -21.46
C VAL A 230 -0.64 5.06 -21.37
N VAL A 231 -1.72 4.35 -21.63
CA VAL A 231 -3.09 4.89 -21.51
C VAL A 231 -3.58 4.78 -20.07
N MET A 232 -3.19 3.71 -19.39
CA MET A 232 -3.60 3.41 -18.03
C MET A 232 -2.50 2.71 -17.24
N ALA A 233 -2.63 2.67 -15.93
CA ALA A 233 -1.70 1.95 -15.06
C ALA A 233 -2.38 1.44 -13.80
N THR A 234 -1.84 0.36 -13.24
CA THR A 234 -2.09 -0.03 -11.85
C THR A 234 -1.12 0.70 -10.93
N THR A 235 -1.58 1.11 -9.76
CA THR A 235 -0.77 1.84 -8.78
C THR A 235 -1.34 1.72 -7.38
N TRP A 236 -0.66 2.28 -6.40
CA TRP A 236 -1.15 2.39 -5.02
C TRP A 236 -1.84 3.72 -4.78
N SER A 237 -2.88 3.70 -3.95
CA SER A 237 -3.61 4.93 -3.61
C SER A 237 -2.71 6.01 -3.00
N GLY A 238 -1.67 5.63 -2.26
CA GLY A 238 -0.65 6.53 -1.73
C GLY A 238 0.21 7.24 -2.77
N GLN A 239 0.09 6.90 -4.06
CA GLN A 239 0.79 7.54 -5.16
C GLN A 239 -0.10 8.52 -5.97
N LEU A 240 -1.42 8.48 -5.77
CA LEU A 240 -2.36 9.24 -6.60
C LEU A 240 -2.18 10.75 -6.50
N GLY A 241 -1.84 11.25 -5.31
CA GLY A 241 -1.57 12.67 -5.10
C GLY A 241 -0.38 13.17 -5.90
N VAL A 242 0.73 12.43 -5.91
CA VAL A 242 1.95 12.81 -6.64
C VAL A 242 1.79 12.62 -8.15
N ILE A 243 1.11 11.56 -8.60
CA ILE A 243 0.78 11.35 -10.01
C ILE A 243 -0.08 12.50 -10.54
N THR A 244 -1.17 12.81 -9.85
CA THR A 244 -2.10 13.86 -10.28
C THR A 244 -1.45 15.24 -10.30
N LYS A 245 -0.59 15.55 -9.31
CA LYS A 245 0.14 16.83 -9.31
C LYS A 245 1.19 16.92 -10.41
N GLY A 246 1.79 15.80 -10.80
CA GLY A 246 2.80 15.74 -11.85
C GLY A 246 2.25 15.75 -13.27
N TYR A 247 0.95 15.48 -13.46
CA TYR A 247 0.34 15.40 -14.78
C TYR A 247 -0.35 16.72 -15.16
N ASP A 248 0.11 17.36 -16.22
CA ASP A 248 -0.41 18.67 -16.65
C ASP A 248 -1.91 18.63 -17.01
N LYS A 249 -2.36 17.52 -17.60
CA LYS A 249 -3.77 17.31 -18.01
C LYS A 249 -4.57 16.55 -16.94
N ARG A 250 -4.39 16.88 -15.65
CA ARG A 250 -4.99 16.14 -14.52
C ARG A 250 -6.50 15.93 -14.62
N GLU A 251 -7.20 16.85 -15.30
CA GLU A 251 -8.66 16.73 -15.56
C GLU A 251 -9.00 15.54 -16.47
N ASP A 252 -8.03 15.06 -17.26
CA ASP A 252 -8.18 13.87 -18.10
C ASP A 252 -7.94 12.55 -17.34
N LEU A 253 -7.44 12.59 -16.10
CA LEU A 253 -7.30 11.38 -15.31
C LEU A 253 -8.64 10.87 -14.80
N GLY A 254 -8.87 9.58 -15.00
CA GLY A 254 -9.95 8.80 -14.41
C GLY A 254 -9.37 7.73 -13.46
N TYR A 255 -10.20 7.26 -12.55
CA TYR A 255 -9.80 6.35 -11.49
C TYR A 255 -10.79 5.21 -11.37
N ALA A 256 -10.29 4.01 -11.16
CA ALA A 256 -11.06 2.82 -10.86
C ALA A 256 -10.32 1.93 -9.86
N THR A 257 -10.98 0.91 -9.37
CA THR A 257 -10.41 -0.14 -8.53
C THR A 257 -11.01 -1.49 -8.90
N PHE A 258 -10.49 -2.57 -8.32
CA PHE A 258 -11.05 -3.91 -8.50
C PHE A 258 -12.05 -4.27 -7.40
N ASP A 259 -13.02 -5.10 -7.73
CA ASP A 259 -13.92 -5.78 -6.79
C ASP A 259 -13.19 -6.75 -5.85
N THR A 260 -11.95 -7.07 -6.17
CA THR A 260 -11.03 -7.94 -5.41
C THR A 260 -9.86 -7.18 -4.79
N ALA A 261 -10.02 -5.87 -4.58
CA ALA A 261 -8.99 -4.97 -4.05
C ALA A 261 -8.53 -5.36 -2.62
N TRP A 262 -7.43 -4.77 -2.21
CA TRP A 262 -6.86 -4.88 -0.88
C TRP A 262 -6.60 -3.49 -0.29
N ASN A 263 -6.46 -3.44 1.03
CA ASN A 263 -6.00 -2.26 1.76
C ASN A 263 -4.92 -2.67 2.75
N VAL A 264 -3.93 -1.81 2.93
CA VAL A 264 -2.92 -1.87 4.00
C VAL A 264 -2.70 -0.48 4.56
N THR A 265 -2.21 -0.40 5.80
CA THR A 265 -1.97 0.89 6.44
C THR A 265 -0.53 0.94 6.94
N TRP A 266 0.18 1.97 6.49
CA TRP A 266 1.44 2.36 7.07
C TRP A 266 1.19 3.14 8.35
N SER A 267 1.87 2.76 9.41
CA SER A 267 1.56 3.24 10.76
C SER A 267 2.81 3.51 11.57
N PHE A 268 2.70 4.38 12.55
CA PHE A 268 3.75 4.59 13.54
C PHE A 268 3.51 3.73 14.78
N ALA A 269 4.59 3.25 15.39
CA ALA A 269 4.57 2.51 16.65
C ALA A 269 5.60 3.06 17.62
N ILE A 270 5.30 3.04 18.91
CA ILE A 270 6.25 3.39 19.95
C ILE A 270 7.10 2.16 20.27
N THR A 271 8.43 2.31 20.26
CA THR A 271 9.33 1.23 20.68
C THR A 271 9.22 0.97 22.18
N ASN A 272 9.21 -0.29 22.58
CA ASN A 272 9.11 -0.61 24.00
C ASN A 272 10.33 -0.13 24.80
N MET A 273 11.45 0.10 24.13
CA MET A 273 12.69 0.63 24.73
C MET A 273 12.66 2.15 24.92
N SER A 274 11.71 2.87 24.33
CA SER A 274 11.62 4.32 24.52
C SER A 274 11.41 4.67 25.99
N LYS A 275 12.18 5.64 26.44
CA LYS A 275 12.05 6.25 27.78
C LYS A 275 11.10 7.45 27.76
N GLN A 276 10.57 7.82 26.61
CA GLN A 276 9.75 9.00 26.39
C GLN A 276 8.35 8.64 25.85
N LYS A 277 7.77 7.49 26.30
CA LYS A 277 6.52 6.95 25.75
C LYS A 277 5.37 7.96 25.80
N ASP A 278 5.21 8.67 26.92
CA ASP A 278 4.15 9.69 27.07
C ASP A 278 4.29 10.83 26.05
N LYS A 279 5.52 11.25 25.77
CA LYS A 279 5.79 12.28 24.76
C LYS A 279 5.57 11.74 23.33
N ALA A 280 5.95 10.48 23.10
CA ALA A 280 5.71 9.80 21.84
C ALA A 280 4.20 9.65 21.56
N GLU A 281 3.39 9.30 22.57
CA GLU A 281 1.93 9.25 22.42
C GLU A 281 1.33 10.61 22.06
N LYS A 282 1.80 11.70 22.65
CA LYS A 282 1.37 13.05 22.29
C LYS A 282 1.70 13.39 20.84
N LEU A 283 2.91 13.04 20.38
CA LEU A 283 3.28 13.23 18.98
C LEU A 283 2.37 12.39 18.06
N LEU A 284 2.16 11.11 18.37
CA LEU A 284 1.29 10.25 17.56
C LEU A 284 -0.16 10.76 17.55
N ALA A 285 -0.67 11.27 18.67
CA ALA A 285 -2.00 11.88 18.74
C ALA A 285 -2.12 13.09 17.81
N TYR A 286 -1.07 13.91 17.73
CA TYR A 286 -1.02 15.03 16.81
C TYR A 286 -0.90 14.57 15.34
N LEU A 287 0.01 13.66 15.03
CA LEU A 287 0.23 13.18 13.65
C LEU A 287 -1.01 12.51 13.04
N ARG A 288 -1.85 11.83 13.84
CA ARG A 288 -3.12 11.25 13.38
C ARG A 288 -4.32 12.20 13.51
N SER A 289 -4.11 13.47 13.88
CA SER A 289 -5.20 14.46 13.95
C SER A 289 -5.85 14.64 12.56
N LYS A 290 -7.13 15.01 12.53
CA LYS A 290 -7.85 15.25 11.27
C LYS A 290 -7.12 16.23 10.37
N GLN A 291 -6.54 17.29 10.93
CA GLN A 291 -5.79 18.29 10.17
C GLN A 291 -4.55 17.67 9.51
N VAL A 292 -3.72 16.95 10.26
CA VAL A 292 -2.49 16.34 9.72
C VAL A 292 -2.83 15.24 8.71
N ASP A 293 -3.78 14.36 9.03
CA ASP A 293 -4.27 13.32 8.11
C ASP A 293 -4.80 13.92 6.78
N SER A 294 -5.51 15.07 6.85
CA SER A 294 -5.94 15.78 5.63
C SER A 294 -4.77 16.29 4.79
N ILE A 295 -3.71 16.80 5.41
CA ILE A 295 -2.50 17.27 4.70
C ILE A 295 -1.78 16.08 4.06
N VAL A 296 -1.55 15.01 4.81
CA VAL A 296 -0.92 13.77 4.32
C VAL A 296 -1.73 13.19 3.18
N GLY A 297 -3.05 13.04 3.34
CA GLY A 297 -3.95 12.54 2.32
C GLY A 297 -3.95 13.39 1.06
N ALA A 298 -3.98 14.71 1.18
CA ALA A 298 -3.90 15.63 0.02
C ALA A 298 -2.55 15.53 -0.71
N TYR A 299 -1.48 15.18 -0.02
CA TYR A 299 -0.15 15.04 -0.59
C TYR A 299 0.04 13.71 -1.30
N CYS A 300 -0.17 12.60 -0.60
CA CYS A 300 0.05 11.26 -1.13
C CYS A 300 -1.20 10.68 -1.83
N GLY A 301 -2.39 11.06 -1.40
CA GLY A 301 -3.66 10.62 -2.00
C GLY A 301 -4.49 9.67 -1.13
N ALA A 302 -4.08 9.37 0.09
CA ALA A 302 -4.64 8.28 0.88
C ALA A 302 -4.78 8.60 2.39
N PRO A 303 -5.74 9.46 2.79
CA PRO A 303 -6.00 9.71 4.21
C PRO A 303 -6.57 8.46 4.90
N THR A 304 -6.51 8.44 6.23
CA THR A 304 -7.01 7.32 7.05
C THR A 304 -8.40 7.60 7.65
N ARG A 305 -8.85 8.87 7.60
CA ARG A 305 -10.12 9.31 8.17
C ARG A 305 -11.22 9.43 7.14
N ARG A 306 -12.39 8.89 7.46
CA ARG A 306 -13.58 8.94 6.62
C ARG A 306 -14.00 10.36 6.26
N SER A 307 -13.99 11.26 7.24
CA SER A 307 -14.37 12.67 7.02
C SER A 307 -13.46 13.38 6.03
N ASN A 308 -12.15 13.08 6.03
CA ASN A 308 -11.21 13.67 5.09
C ASN A 308 -11.45 13.21 3.65
N TYR A 309 -11.86 11.96 3.44
CA TYR A 309 -12.35 11.51 2.12
C TYR A 309 -13.56 12.31 1.66
N ILE A 310 -14.59 12.41 2.51
CA ILE A 310 -15.87 13.08 2.18
C ILE A 310 -15.64 14.57 1.87
N GLU A 311 -14.88 15.26 2.72
CA GLU A 311 -14.60 16.68 2.56
C GLU A 311 -13.69 16.97 1.35
N GLY A 312 -12.81 16.02 1.01
CA GLY A 312 -11.84 16.16 -0.09
C GLY A 312 -12.36 15.70 -1.47
N MET A 313 -13.47 15.00 -1.58
CA MET A 313 -13.95 14.39 -2.84
C MET A 313 -14.03 15.34 -4.04
N THR A 314 -14.38 16.60 -3.82
CA THR A 314 -14.47 17.60 -4.90
C THR A 314 -13.08 17.99 -5.42
N GLN A 315 -12.10 18.06 -4.52
CA GLN A 315 -10.74 18.46 -4.85
C GLN A 315 -9.88 17.28 -5.34
N PHE A 316 -10.15 16.08 -4.82
CA PHE A 316 -9.41 14.84 -5.08
C PHE A 316 -10.37 13.79 -5.66
N PRO A 317 -10.55 13.73 -7.00
CA PRO A 317 -11.58 12.87 -7.63
C PRO A 317 -11.43 11.38 -7.31
N TRP A 318 -10.23 10.90 -7.01
CA TRP A 318 -10.00 9.50 -6.63
C TRP A 318 -10.49 9.16 -5.22
N TYR A 319 -10.73 10.15 -4.34
CA TYR A 319 -11.20 9.90 -2.98
C TYR A 319 -12.52 9.13 -2.94
N LYS A 320 -13.44 9.44 -3.87
CA LYS A 320 -14.71 8.74 -3.98
C LYS A 320 -14.51 7.24 -4.28
N VAL A 321 -13.67 6.95 -5.26
CA VAL A 321 -13.37 5.57 -5.69
C VAL A 321 -12.65 4.81 -4.58
N GLN A 322 -11.66 5.45 -3.97
CA GLN A 322 -10.87 4.84 -2.90
C GLN A 322 -11.69 4.58 -1.64
N LEU A 323 -12.52 5.55 -1.21
CA LEU A 323 -13.41 5.34 -0.06
C LEU A 323 -14.34 4.16 -0.30
N ARG A 324 -14.96 4.09 -1.49
CA ARG A 324 -15.81 2.98 -1.88
C ARG A 324 -15.05 1.66 -1.90
N MET A 325 -13.82 1.65 -2.42
CA MET A 325 -12.94 0.49 -2.37
C MET A 325 -12.75 0.00 -0.93
N ILE A 326 -12.36 0.89 -0.02
CA ILE A 326 -12.06 0.54 1.37
C ILE A 326 -13.31 0.04 2.12
N GLU A 327 -14.46 0.69 1.93
CA GLU A 327 -15.68 0.37 2.67
C GLU A 327 -16.43 -0.87 2.15
N GLU A 328 -16.35 -1.15 0.83
CA GLU A 328 -17.22 -2.16 0.21
C GLU A 328 -16.47 -3.39 -0.33
N TYR A 329 -15.20 -3.26 -0.73
CA TYR A 329 -14.50 -4.28 -1.52
C TYR A 329 -13.17 -4.73 -0.94
N ALA A 330 -12.39 -3.81 -0.37
CA ALA A 330 -11.05 -4.13 0.06
C ALA A 330 -11.04 -5.16 1.20
N LYS A 331 -10.17 -6.14 1.05
CA LYS A 331 -9.86 -7.08 2.13
C LYS A 331 -8.49 -6.72 2.71
N PRO A 332 -8.33 -6.75 4.03
CA PRO A 332 -7.03 -6.57 4.65
C PRO A 332 -6.07 -7.69 4.19
N LEU A 333 -4.78 -7.42 4.24
CA LEU A 333 -3.78 -8.47 4.10
C LEU A 333 -3.69 -9.25 5.41
N ALA A 334 -3.55 -10.57 5.29
CA ALA A 334 -3.44 -11.42 6.47
C ALA A 334 -2.20 -11.04 7.29
N SER A 335 -2.40 -10.69 8.56
CA SER A 335 -1.34 -10.58 9.54
C SER A 335 -1.16 -11.96 10.20
N ASP A 336 0.00 -12.58 10.00
CA ASP A 336 0.32 -13.90 10.52
C ASP A 336 1.74 -13.90 11.12
N ALA A 337 2.05 -14.94 11.90
CA ALA A 337 3.42 -15.14 12.32
C ALA A 337 4.35 -15.27 11.11
N LYS A 338 5.45 -14.55 11.15
CA LYS A 338 6.45 -14.48 10.06
C LYS A 338 5.86 -14.04 8.71
N ALA A 339 4.82 -13.19 8.72
CA ALA A 339 4.17 -12.74 7.50
C ALA A 339 5.17 -12.09 6.52
N GLY A 340 6.13 -11.30 7.01
CA GLY A 340 7.19 -10.73 6.17
C GLY A 340 8.03 -11.77 5.46
N GLU A 341 8.48 -12.83 6.17
CA GLU A 341 9.27 -13.94 5.60
C GLU A 341 8.46 -14.72 4.55
N LYS A 342 7.20 -15.04 4.88
CA LYS A 342 6.27 -15.73 3.97
C LYS A 342 5.99 -14.93 2.71
N ASN A 343 5.70 -13.63 2.85
CA ASN A 343 5.42 -12.76 1.71
C ASN A 343 6.65 -12.58 0.81
N ASN A 344 7.86 -12.49 1.37
CA ASN A 344 9.08 -12.41 0.56
C ASN A 344 9.23 -13.62 -0.38
N LEU A 345 8.92 -14.83 0.10
CA LEU A 345 8.91 -16.02 -0.77
C LEU A 345 7.88 -15.92 -1.89
N LEU A 346 6.71 -15.35 -1.61
CA LEU A 346 5.67 -15.14 -2.63
C LEU A 346 6.09 -14.07 -3.64
N TYR A 347 6.64 -12.94 -3.18
CA TYR A 347 7.18 -11.90 -4.07
C TYR A 347 8.22 -12.47 -5.04
N GLU A 348 9.24 -13.14 -4.51
CA GLU A 348 10.29 -13.76 -5.31
C GLU A 348 9.72 -14.77 -6.32
N THR A 349 8.80 -15.61 -5.89
CA THR A 349 8.23 -16.65 -6.75
C THR A 349 7.39 -16.05 -7.87
N ILE A 350 6.49 -15.08 -7.58
CA ILE A 350 5.66 -14.45 -8.61
C ILE A 350 6.55 -13.67 -9.59
N TYR A 351 7.59 -12.99 -9.11
CA TYR A 351 8.57 -12.32 -9.96
C TYR A 351 9.32 -13.31 -10.88
N HIS A 352 9.74 -14.47 -10.37
CA HIS A 352 10.37 -15.51 -11.18
C HIS A 352 9.41 -16.09 -12.23
N ILE A 353 8.13 -16.27 -11.89
CA ILE A 353 7.11 -16.69 -12.85
C ILE A 353 6.92 -15.60 -13.92
N PHE A 354 6.77 -14.35 -13.53
CA PHE A 354 6.57 -13.21 -14.43
C PHE A 354 7.76 -13.04 -15.40
N THR A 355 8.99 -13.21 -14.91
CA THR A 355 10.20 -13.13 -15.74
C THR A 355 10.49 -14.40 -16.54
N GLY A 356 9.72 -15.46 -16.35
CA GLY A 356 9.85 -16.73 -17.11
C GLY A 356 10.97 -17.65 -16.61
N LYS A 357 11.50 -17.40 -15.40
CA LYS A 357 12.53 -18.28 -14.78
C LYS A 357 11.93 -19.62 -14.31
N VAL A 358 10.64 -19.63 -13.96
CA VAL A 358 9.91 -20.82 -13.53
C VAL A 358 8.50 -20.78 -14.09
N SER A 359 7.90 -21.94 -14.36
CA SER A 359 6.49 -22.01 -14.78
C SER A 359 5.54 -21.73 -13.61
N SER A 360 4.37 -21.17 -13.90
CA SER A 360 3.35 -20.84 -12.88
C SER A 360 3.03 -22.05 -12.01
N SER A 361 2.69 -23.19 -12.60
CA SER A 361 2.29 -24.40 -11.85
C SER A 361 3.40 -24.93 -10.93
N VAL A 362 4.66 -24.92 -11.38
CA VAL A 362 5.79 -25.35 -10.55
C VAL A 362 6.05 -24.36 -9.42
N GLY A 363 6.18 -23.08 -9.74
CA GLY A 363 6.49 -22.05 -8.75
C GLY A 363 5.42 -21.96 -7.64
N LEU A 364 4.12 -21.96 -8.01
CA LEU A 364 3.04 -21.88 -7.02
C LEU A 364 2.98 -23.12 -6.10
N ASN A 365 3.23 -24.33 -6.61
CA ASN A 365 3.28 -25.53 -5.79
C ASN A 365 4.45 -25.47 -4.79
N GLU A 366 5.66 -25.18 -5.27
CA GLU A 366 6.86 -25.13 -4.43
C GLU A 366 6.76 -24.06 -3.34
N VAL A 367 6.30 -22.85 -3.69
CA VAL A 367 6.21 -21.75 -2.72
C VAL A 367 5.12 -22.03 -1.68
N GLN A 368 3.98 -22.63 -2.05
CA GLN A 368 2.97 -23.01 -1.07
C GLN A 368 3.50 -23.99 -0.03
N GLU A 369 4.25 -25.01 -0.44
CA GLU A 369 4.87 -25.97 0.47
C GLU A 369 5.88 -25.27 1.40
N LYS A 370 6.76 -24.42 0.85
CA LYS A 370 7.73 -23.65 1.64
C LYS A 370 7.04 -22.76 2.67
N VAL A 371 6.07 -21.95 2.24
CA VAL A 371 5.32 -21.03 3.12
C VAL A 371 4.58 -21.77 4.23
N ASN A 372 3.98 -22.91 3.92
CA ASN A 372 3.27 -23.72 4.91
C ASN A 372 4.23 -24.45 5.87
N SER A 373 5.52 -24.54 5.56
CA SER A 373 6.53 -25.14 6.46
C SER A 373 7.11 -24.14 7.47
N ILE A 374 6.94 -22.84 7.25
CA ILE A 374 7.38 -21.74 8.13
C ILE A 374 6.36 -21.52 9.25
#